data_730bb9a6e4c3584ddcc5320e6ce57a85
#
_entry.id   730bb9a6e4c3584ddcc5320e6ce57a85
#
_cell.length_a   1.000
_cell.length_b   1.000
_cell.length_c   1.000
_cell.angle_alpha   90.00
_cell.angle_beta   90.00
_cell.angle_gamma   90.00
#
_symmetry.space_group_name_H-M   'P 1'
#
loop_
_entity.id
_entity.type
_entity.pdbx_description
1 polymer ?
#
loop_
_entity_poly.entity_id
_entity_poly.type
_entity_poly.pdbx_seq_one_letter_code
_entity_poly.pdbx_strand_id
1 'polypeptide(L)'
;MDRRSLLAATGSLAGIASFAGCLGDEATSVTVLAAGSLAQTFEEYVGPAFRDETGIDVYGEYYGTNAVMRMVEERTKHPDVIVSADATLLRDRLYGEFTDWDVEFASNSLGIGYNEETAFGRRLDDGEPWYEVARQTDDGDLAIGDPDLDPLGYRAVQAFELAEREHDLDGFQEEMLSRVYREPEEPQMMAGVESGSRAAAFVYRNMAVDHGLPFFEFPDAYNFAEPDLADHYATAEFTTEEESYTATGRPILYNATVNDDADAPDAGLDLVAFLTENPDLLDAAGLTVTDSLPRSMGTVPGAIDV
;
A
#
# COMPACT_ATOMS: atom_id res chain seq x y z
N MET A 1 -72.48 24.84 -19.82
CA MET A 1 -72.76 25.45 -21.17
C MET A 1 -71.41 25.41 -21.87
N ASP A 2 -71.27 24.40 -22.62
CA ASP A 2 -71.47 24.21 -24.08
C ASP A 2 -70.17 24.66 -24.84
N ARG A 3 -69.63 23.75 -25.44
CA ARG A 3 -69.60 23.07 -26.75
C ARG A 3 -68.28 23.40 -27.54
N ARG A 4 -67.54 22.36 -27.80
CA ARG A 4 -67.19 21.79 -29.13
C ARG A 4 -66.67 22.71 -30.21
N SER A 5 -65.46 22.37 -30.70
CA SER A 5 -65.17 21.93 -32.09
C SER A 5 -63.71 21.59 -32.27
N LEU A 6 -63.42 20.42 -32.50
CA LEU A 6 -62.89 19.64 -33.61
C LEU A 6 -62.45 20.49 -34.85
N LEU A 7 -61.17 20.30 -35.19
CA LEU A 7 -60.73 20.10 -36.57
C LEU A 7 -59.32 19.49 -36.66
N ALA A 8 -59.27 18.42 -37.40
CA ALA A 8 -58.09 17.65 -37.76
C ALA A 8 -57.30 18.34 -38.86
N ALA A 9 -55.98 18.17 -38.85
CA ALA A 9 -55.18 18.26 -40.06
C ALA A 9 -53.97 17.30 -39.99
N THR A 10 -54.03 16.46 -40.96
CA THR A 10 -53.09 15.39 -41.35
C THR A 10 -51.69 15.85 -41.65
N GLY A 11 -50.67 15.02 -41.30
CA GLY A 11 -49.58 14.70 -42.22
C GLY A 11 -48.22 15.25 -41.89
N SER A 12 -47.33 14.39 -41.41
CA SER A 12 -46.07 14.03 -42.10
C SER A 12 -45.27 13.09 -41.21
N LEU A 13 -45.15 11.84 -41.60
CA LEU A 13 -44.12 10.94 -41.13
C LEU A 13 -42.76 11.49 -41.59
N ALA A 14 -41.99 11.96 -40.63
CA ALA A 14 -40.55 12.10 -40.78
C ALA A 14 -39.92 11.00 -39.90
N GLY A 15 -39.29 10.02 -40.53
CA GLY A 15 -38.61 8.93 -39.87
C GLY A 15 -37.48 9.45 -38.97
N ILE A 16 -37.63 9.26 -37.70
CA ILE A 16 -36.54 9.33 -36.76
C ILE A 16 -35.83 7.99 -36.86
N ALA A 17 -34.72 7.96 -37.62
CA ALA A 17 -33.74 6.91 -37.53
C ALA A 17 -33.20 6.96 -36.10
N SER A 18 -33.65 6.04 -35.27
CA SER A 18 -33.02 5.74 -33.97
C SER A 18 -31.63 5.19 -34.27
N PHE A 19 -30.64 6.02 -34.18
CA PHE A 19 -29.26 5.55 -33.90
C PHE A 19 -29.30 5.00 -32.50
N ALA A 20 -29.60 3.71 -32.36
CA ALA A 20 -29.15 2.93 -31.22
C ALA A 20 -27.64 2.74 -31.41
N GLY A 21 -26.87 3.78 -31.05
CA GLY A 21 -25.49 3.61 -30.70
C GLY A 21 -25.50 2.86 -29.37
N CYS A 22 -24.96 1.66 -29.37
CA CYS A 22 -24.43 1.08 -28.15
C CYS A 22 -23.27 1.99 -27.72
N LEU A 23 -23.57 3.02 -26.94
CA LEU A 23 -22.62 3.55 -25.99
C LEU A 23 -22.51 2.44 -24.96
N GLY A 24 -21.44 1.65 -25.00
CA GLY A 24 -21.01 0.93 -23.81
C GLY A 24 -20.94 2.00 -22.70
N ASP A 25 -21.56 1.78 -21.56
CA ASP A 25 -21.32 2.62 -20.40
C ASP A 25 -19.81 2.47 -20.10
N GLU A 26 -19.02 3.48 -20.49
CA GLU A 26 -17.66 3.59 -20.01
C GLU A 26 -17.77 3.77 -18.49
N ALA A 27 -17.03 2.93 -17.74
CA ALA A 27 -17.02 3.03 -16.31
C ALA A 27 -16.56 4.44 -15.91
N THR A 28 -17.31 5.09 -15.04
CA THR A 28 -16.98 6.41 -14.50
C THR A 28 -16.20 6.32 -13.19
N SER A 29 -16.01 5.12 -12.66
CA SER A 29 -15.31 4.86 -11.41
C SER A 29 -14.74 3.45 -11.37
N VAL A 30 -13.69 3.29 -10.57
CA VAL A 30 -13.04 2.02 -10.23
C VAL A 30 -12.93 1.91 -8.71
N THR A 31 -13.24 0.73 -8.17
CA THR A 31 -13.13 0.44 -6.74
C THR A 31 -11.81 -0.28 -6.44
N VAL A 32 -11.12 0.17 -5.40
CA VAL A 32 -9.81 -0.36 -4.98
C VAL A 32 -9.88 -0.85 -3.55
N LEU A 33 -9.43 -2.06 -3.31
CA LEU A 33 -9.19 -2.57 -1.97
C LEU A 33 -7.66 -2.73 -1.80
N ALA A 34 -7.07 -1.91 -0.95
CA ALA A 34 -5.62 -1.76 -0.87
C ALA A 34 -5.06 -1.88 0.55
N ALA A 35 -3.75 -2.12 0.61
CA ALA A 35 -2.99 -2.07 1.85
C ALA A 35 -3.09 -0.67 2.50
N GLY A 36 -3.20 -0.64 3.84
CA GLY A 36 -3.39 0.59 4.62
C GLY A 36 -2.29 1.63 4.41
N SER A 37 -1.05 1.18 4.25
CA SER A 37 0.11 2.05 3.96
C SER A 37 0.03 2.80 2.62
N LEU A 38 -0.94 2.48 1.75
CA LEU A 38 -1.15 3.15 0.46
C LEU A 38 -2.31 4.14 0.47
N ALA A 39 -3.00 4.32 1.61
CA ALA A 39 -4.19 5.16 1.67
C ALA A 39 -3.94 6.56 1.10
N GLN A 40 -2.94 7.25 1.61
CA GLN A 40 -2.63 8.61 1.18
C GLN A 40 -2.04 8.64 -0.24
N THR A 41 -1.22 7.65 -0.61
CA THR A 41 -0.73 7.48 -1.99
C THR A 41 -1.88 7.48 -3.00
N PHE A 42 -2.94 6.73 -2.71
CA PHE A 42 -4.11 6.68 -3.60
C PHE A 42 -5.00 7.92 -3.49
N GLU A 43 -5.24 8.43 -2.29
CA GLU A 43 -6.17 9.56 -2.08
C GLU A 43 -5.60 10.89 -2.57
N GLU A 44 -4.30 11.14 -2.38
CA GLU A 44 -3.70 12.45 -2.68
C GLU A 44 -2.89 12.48 -3.99
N TYR A 45 -2.39 11.34 -4.46
CA TYR A 45 -1.53 11.27 -5.64
C TYR A 45 -2.19 10.51 -6.79
N VAL A 46 -2.40 9.20 -6.65
CA VAL A 46 -2.86 8.33 -7.74
C VAL A 46 -4.27 8.67 -8.19
N GLY A 47 -5.24 8.74 -7.29
CA GLY A 47 -6.63 8.98 -7.62
C GLY A 47 -6.87 10.29 -8.36
N PRO A 48 -6.37 11.45 -7.85
CA PRO A 48 -6.47 12.72 -8.56
C PRO A 48 -5.82 12.71 -9.94
N ALA A 49 -4.59 12.16 -10.07
CA ALA A 49 -3.86 12.13 -11.32
C ALA A 49 -4.53 11.19 -12.34
N PHE A 50 -4.97 10.02 -11.93
CA PHE A 50 -5.71 9.08 -12.77
C PHE A 50 -7.02 9.67 -13.28
N ARG A 51 -7.77 10.35 -12.42
CA ARG A 51 -8.99 11.05 -12.80
C ARG A 51 -8.72 12.18 -13.81
N ASP A 52 -7.66 12.95 -13.59
CA ASP A 52 -7.31 14.06 -14.51
C ASP A 52 -6.94 13.54 -15.91
N GLU A 53 -6.34 12.35 -16.00
CA GLU A 53 -5.95 11.72 -17.26
C GLU A 53 -7.09 10.99 -17.95
N THR A 54 -7.88 10.20 -17.21
CA THR A 54 -8.87 9.26 -17.78
C THR A 54 -10.31 9.72 -17.63
N GLY A 55 -10.60 10.59 -16.66
CA GLY A 55 -11.96 10.96 -16.28
C GLY A 55 -12.64 9.94 -15.36
N ILE A 56 -11.93 8.90 -14.91
CA ILE A 56 -12.43 7.82 -14.04
C ILE A 56 -12.10 8.14 -12.59
N ASP A 57 -13.10 8.10 -11.70
CA ASP A 57 -12.91 8.28 -10.26
C ASP A 57 -12.41 7.00 -9.60
N VAL A 58 -11.44 7.14 -8.67
CA VAL A 58 -10.95 6.02 -7.83
C VAL A 58 -11.61 6.06 -6.46
N TYR A 59 -12.23 4.95 -6.05
CA TYR A 59 -12.80 4.77 -4.71
C TYR A 59 -12.01 3.71 -3.96
N GLY A 60 -11.17 4.14 -3.01
CA GLY A 60 -10.30 3.28 -2.22
C GLY A 60 -10.90 2.88 -0.87
N GLU A 61 -10.68 1.63 -0.48
CA GLU A 61 -10.82 1.15 0.90
C GLU A 61 -9.49 0.54 1.33
N TYR A 62 -9.00 0.88 2.54
CA TYR A 62 -7.63 0.60 2.98
C TYR A 62 -7.63 -0.16 4.30
N TYR A 63 -6.96 -1.32 4.31
CA TYR A 63 -6.86 -2.20 5.47
C TYR A 63 -5.49 -2.88 5.51
N GLY A 64 -5.13 -3.51 6.63
CA GLY A 64 -3.96 -4.39 6.66
C GLY A 64 -4.04 -5.47 5.58
N THR A 65 -2.93 -5.78 4.91
CA THR A 65 -2.89 -6.68 3.74
C THR A 65 -3.56 -8.03 4.01
N ASN A 66 -3.37 -8.63 5.19
CA ASN A 66 -4.06 -9.86 5.56
C ASN A 66 -5.59 -9.72 5.61
N ALA A 67 -6.08 -8.56 6.06
CA ALA A 67 -7.51 -8.27 6.07
C ALA A 67 -8.06 -8.09 4.65
N VAL A 68 -7.32 -7.40 3.78
CA VAL A 68 -7.64 -7.27 2.35
C VAL A 68 -7.83 -8.65 1.72
N MET A 69 -6.85 -9.54 1.85
CA MET A 69 -6.94 -10.90 1.30
C MET A 69 -8.16 -11.65 1.83
N ARG A 70 -8.37 -11.64 3.14
CA ARG A 70 -9.53 -12.30 3.77
C ARG A 70 -10.87 -11.74 3.28
N MET A 71 -11.00 -10.43 3.14
CA MET A 71 -12.23 -9.81 2.67
C MET A 71 -12.59 -10.23 1.23
N VAL A 72 -11.58 -10.42 0.38
CA VAL A 72 -11.76 -10.94 -0.98
C VAL A 72 -12.14 -12.42 -0.94
N GLU A 73 -11.41 -13.26 -0.23
CA GLU A 73 -11.66 -14.70 -0.09
C GLU A 73 -13.05 -15.01 0.47
N GLU A 74 -13.45 -14.28 1.51
CA GLU A 74 -14.78 -14.41 2.13
C GLU A 74 -15.89 -13.74 1.30
N ARG A 75 -15.54 -13.08 0.18
CA ARG A 75 -16.46 -12.33 -0.68
C ARG A 75 -17.29 -11.28 0.08
N THR A 76 -16.74 -10.71 1.14
CA THR A 76 -17.33 -9.62 1.91
C THR A 76 -17.10 -8.26 1.23
N LYS A 77 -16.12 -8.19 0.35
CA LYS A 77 -15.82 -7.06 -0.55
C LYS A 77 -15.63 -7.58 -1.96
N HIS A 78 -16.02 -6.76 -2.94
CA HIS A 78 -15.92 -7.04 -4.37
C HIS A 78 -15.25 -5.85 -5.08
N PRO A 79 -13.93 -5.63 -4.85
CA PRO A 79 -13.22 -4.56 -5.52
C PRO A 79 -12.97 -4.90 -6.99
N ASP A 80 -12.79 -3.86 -7.82
CA ASP A 80 -12.29 -4.02 -9.19
C ASP A 80 -10.79 -4.30 -9.18
N VAL A 81 -10.05 -3.56 -8.35
CA VAL A 81 -8.59 -3.70 -8.22
C VAL A 81 -8.21 -4.05 -6.77
N ILE A 82 -7.30 -5.01 -6.64
CA ILE A 82 -6.73 -5.44 -5.36
C ILE A 82 -5.28 -5.03 -5.34
N VAL A 83 -4.86 -4.32 -4.27
CA VAL A 83 -3.48 -3.85 -4.10
C VAL A 83 -2.92 -4.33 -2.77
N SER A 84 -1.79 -5.02 -2.83
CA SER A 84 -1.13 -5.62 -1.67
C SER A 84 0.21 -4.95 -1.37
N ALA A 85 0.59 -4.90 -0.09
CA ALA A 85 1.93 -4.55 0.37
C ALA A 85 2.82 -5.79 0.56
N ASP A 86 2.35 -6.95 0.13
CA ASP A 86 3.09 -8.22 0.11
C ASP A 86 2.66 -9.04 -1.12
N ALA A 87 3.49 -8.98 -2.16
CA ALA A 87 3.21 -9.63 -3.43
C ALA A 87 3.07 -11.16 -3.30
N THR A 88 3.83 -11.77 -2.41
CA THR A 88 3.74 -13.22 -2.18
C THR A 88 2.42 -13.59 -1.54
N LEU A 89 1.98 -12.82 -0.55
CA LEU A 89 0.72 -13.05 0.15
C LEU A 89 -0.48 -12.98 -0.80
N LEU A 90 -0.50 -12.01 -1.72
CA LEU A 90 -1.56 -11.91 -2.73
C LEU A 90 -1.59 -13.17 -3.61
N ARG A 91 -0.42 -13.61 -4.11
CA ARG A 91 -0.31 -14.79 -4.96
C ARG A 91 -0.73 -16.06 -4.23
N ASP A 92 -0.27 -16.25 -2.99
CA ASP A 92 -0.57 -17.45 -2.20
C ASP A 92 -2.06 -17.60 -1.89
N ARG A 93 -2.78 -16.48 -1.79
CA ARG A 93 -4.18 -16.48 -1.36
C ARG A 93 -5.20 -16.29 -2.48
N LEU A 94 -4.87 -15.53 -3.51
CA LEU A 94 -5.87 -15.14 -4.51
C LEU A 94 -5.70 -15.80 -5.86
N TYR A 95 -4.52 -16.33 -6.19
CA TYR A 95 -4.30 -16.96 -7.48
C TYR A 95 -5.16 -18.21 -7.67
N GLY A 96 -5.71 -18.36 -8.89
CA GLY A 96 -6.55 -19.47 -9.30
C GLY A 96 -8.01 -19.38 -8.91
N GLU A 97 -8.41 -18.40 -8.03
CA GLU A 97 -9.81 -18.19 -7.66
C GLU A 97 -10.28 -16.76 -7.94
N PHE A 98 -9.40 -15.77 -7.81
CA PHE A 98 -9.75 -14.34 -7.92
C PHE A 98 -8.91 -13.61 -8.97
N THR A 99 -7.76 -14.16 -9.35
CA THR A 99 -6.88 -13.64 -10.38
C THR A 99 -5.84 -14.70 -10.76
N ASP A 100 -5.22 -14.56 -11.94
CA ASP A 100 -4.09 -15.39 -12.39
C ASP A 100 -2.83 -14.56 -12.72
N TRP A 101 -2.82 -13.28 -12.33
CA TRP A 101 -1.72 -12.37 -12.62
C TRP A 101 -1.65 -11.23 -11.60
N ASP A 102 -0.51 -10.61 -11.54
CA ASP A 102 -0.29 -9.34 -10.85
C ASP A 102 0.89 -8.57 -11.46
N VAL A 103 0.98 -7.30 -11.13
CA VAL A 103 2.13 -6.46 -11.44
C VAL A 103 2.70 -5.87 -10.17
N GLU A 104 3.97 -6.12 -9.90
CA GLU A 104 4.74 -5.43 -8.88
C GLU A 104 5.12 -4.06 -9.46
N PHE A 105 4.58 -2.99 -8.90
CA PHE A 105 4.73 -1.65 -9.45
C PHE A 105 5.63 -0.73 -8.64
N ALA A 106 5.84 -1.03 -7.36
CA ALA A 106 6.67 -0.25 -6.45
C ALA A 106 7.26 -1.10 -5.33
N SER A 107 8.31 -0.60 -4.71
CA SER A 107 8.90 -1.04 -3.45
C SER A 107 8.73 0.05 -2.40
N ASN A 108 9.21 -0.23 -1.18
CA ASN A 108 9.29 0.74 -0.11
C ASN A 108 10.49 0.43 0.79
N SER A 109 10.92 1.40 1.57
CA SER A 109 11.96 1.19 2.58
C SER A 109 11.42 1.31 3.99
N LEU A 110 11.93 0.47 4.89
CA LEU A 110 11.72 0.59 6.31
C LEU A 110 12.76 1.54 6.91
N GLY A 111 12.34 2.32 7.89
CA GLY A 111 13.18 3.24 8.62
C GLY A 111 12.49 3.80 9.85
N ILE A 112 12.86 4.99 10.25
CA ILE A 112 12.33 5.66 11.43
C ILE A 112 11.72 7.00 11.02
N GLY A 113 10.40 7.13 11.15
CA GLY A 113 9.70 8.41 11.14
C GLY A 113 9.79 9.02 12.54
N TYR A 114 10.26 10.26 12.67
CA TYR A 114 10.53 10.82 13.98
C TYR A 114 10.11 12.30 14.11
N ASN A 115 9.95 12.74 15.35
CA ASN A 115 9.71 14.12 15.66
C ASN A 115 11.04 14.82 16.02
N GLU A 116 11.49 15.75 15.18
CA GLU A 116 12.73 16.49 15.34
C GLU A 116 12.81 17.34 16.60
N GLU A 117 11.66 17.67 17.19
CA GLU A 117 11.61 18.44 18.44
C GLU A 117 11.91 17.61 19.70
N THR A 118 11.95 16.27 19.55
CA THR A 118 12.28 15.35 20.65
C THR A 118 13.79 15.25 20.89
N ALA A 119 14.18 14.67 22.03
CA ALA A 119 15.60 14.35 22.27
C ALA A 119 16.13 13.29 21.30
N PHE A 120 15.26 12.33 20.95
CA PHE A 120 15.56 11.28 19.98
C PHE A 120 15.85 11.87 18.59
N GLY A 121 14.93 12.69 18.06
CA GLY A 121 15.09 13.27 16.72
C GLY A 121 16.35 14.12 16.61
N ARG A 122 16.59 15.01 17.57
CA ARG A 122 17.83 15.83 17.55
C ARG A 122 19.12 15.00 17.52
N ARG A 123 19.16 13.88 18.22
CA ARG A 123 20.34 13.01 18.23
C ARG A 123 20.52 12.28 16.90
N LEU A 124 19.41 11.90 16.22
CA LEU A 124 19.48 11.35 14.87
C LEU A 124 20.00 12.40 13.87
N ASP A 125 19.51 13.64 13.96
CA ASP A 125 19.96 14.76 13.11
C ASP A 125 21.45 15.11 13.34
N ASP A 126 21.94 14.92 14.57
CA ASP A 126 23.36 15.07 14.92
C ASP A 126 24.23 13.90 14.40
N GLY A 127 23.63 12.88 13.78
CA GLY A 127 24.30 11.74 13.16
C GLY A 127 24.71 10.65 14.15
N GLU A 128 24.12 10.59 15.34
CA GLU A 128 24.35 9.47 16.26
C GLU A 128 23.76 8.18 15.69
N PRO A 129 24.41 7.01 15.89
CA PRO A 129 23.85 5.75 15.45
C PRO A 129 22.44 5.50 16.03
N TRP A 130 21.45 5.26 15.20
CA TRP A 130 20.05 5.15 15.60
C TRP A 130 19.84 4.11 16.72
N TYR A 131 20.54 2.99 16.66
CA TYR A 131 20.43 1.91 17.65
C TYR A 131 20.98 2.32 19.03
N GLU A 132 22.00 3.19 19.08
CA GLU A 132 22.50 3.74 20.35
C GLU A 132 21.51 4.76 20.94
N VAL A 133 20.87 5.56 20.07
CA VAL A 133 19.83 6.50 20.49
C VAL A 133 18.61 5.75 20.98
N ALA A 134 18.18 4.72 20.26
CA ALA A 134 17.03 3.89 20.60
C ALA A 134 17.17 3.20 21.98
N ARG A 135 18.34 2.65 22.27
CA ARG A 135 18.64 2.03 23.57
C ARG A 135 18.54 2.96 24.76
N GLN A 136 18.72 4.27 24.54
CA GLN A 136 18.73 5.29 25.58
C GLN A 136 17.40 6.08 25.66
N THR A 137 16.44 5.77 24.80
CA THR A 137 15.14 6.40 24.78
C THR A 137 14.24 5.75 25.83
N ASP A 138 13.30 6.49 26.42
CA ASP A 138 12.41 5.97 27.45
C ASP A 138 11.48 4.87 26.89
N ASP A 139 11.07 3.93 27.75
CA ASP A 139 10.23 2.82 27.34
C ASP A 139 8.86 3.33 26.84
N GLY A 140 8.45 2.84 25.68
CA GLY A 140 7.21 3.23 25.02
C GLY A 140 7.27 4.53 24.20
N ASP A 141 8.38 5.26 24.19
CA ASP A 141 8.55 6.45 23.35
C ASP A 141 8.81 6.12 21.88
N LEU A 142 9.25 4.90 21.59
CA LEU A 142 9.38 4.36 20.24
C LEU A 142 8.24 3.38 19.96
N ALA A 143 7.64 3.48 18.78
CA ALA A 143 6.52 2.61 18.37
C ALA A 143 6.89 1.71 17.19
N ILE A 144 6.28 0.52 17.15
CA ILE A 144 6.18 -0.35 15.98
C ILE A 144 4.72 -0.68 15.72
N GLY A 145 4.35 -1.06 14.50
CA GLY A 145 3.08 -1.76 14.26
C GLY A 145 3.02 -3.05 15.07
N ASP A 146 1.82 -3.54 15.36
CA ASP A 146 1.69 -4.82 16.05
C ASP A 146 2.13 -5.97 15.12
N PRO A 147 3.21 -6.70 15.44
CA PRO A 147 3.77 -7.71 14.56
C PRO A 147 2.85 -8.93 14.37
N ASP A 148 1.86 -9.12 15.23
CA ASP A 148 0.86 -10.19 15.10
C ASP A 148 -0.27 -9.79 14.13
N LEU A 149 -0.43 -8.49 13.82
CA LEU A 149 -1.54 -7.98 13.04
C LEU A 149 -1.15 -7.56 11.62
N ASP A 150 0.07 -7.04 11.41
CA ASP A 150 0.43 -6.47 10.11
C ASP A 150 1.91 -6.65 9.71
N PRO A 151 2.21 -6.56 8.39
CA PRO A 151 3.56 -6.68 7.84
C PRO A 151 4.56 -5.63 8.34
N LEU A 152 4.13 -4.40 8.61
CA LEU A 152 5.02 -3.35 9.13
C LEU A 152 5.59 -3.75 10.48
N GLY A 153 4.74 -4.30 11.37
CA GLY A 153 5.13 -4.74 12.69
C GLY A 153 6.18 -5.87 12.65
N TYR A 154 5.92 -6.96 11.94
CA TYR A 154 6.90 -8.05 11.87
C TYR A 154 8.18 -7.67 11.10
N ARG A 155 8.11 -6.76 10.12
CA ARG A 155 9.31 -6.23 9.45
C ARG A 155 10.18 -5.38 10.39
N ALA A 156 9.57 -4.62 11.31
CA ALA A 156 10.33 -3.92 12.34
C ALA A 156 11.09 -4.91 13.25
N VAL A 157 10.45 -6.02 13.64
CA VAL A 157 11.10 -7.09 14.43
C VAL A 157 12.25 -7.74 13.66
N GLN A 158 12.04 -8.03 12.37
CA GLN A 158 13.07 -8.58 11.49
C GLN A 158 14.23 -7.59 11.26
N ALA A 159 13.93 -6.28 11.15
CA ALA A 159 14.95 -5.25 11.04
C ALA A 159 15.84 -5.18 12.30
N PHE A 160 15.25 -5.34 13.49
CA PHE A 160 16.03 -5.39 14.72
C PHE A 160 16.98 -6.58 14.75
N GLU A 161 16.52 -7.76 14.28
CA GLU A 161 17.35 -8.96 14.18
C GLU A 161 18.51 -8.78 13.18
N LEU A 162 18.22 -8.22 12.00
CA LEU A 162 19.24 -7.96 10.99
C LEU A 162 20.22 -6.87 11.44
N ALA A 163 19.75 -5.80 12.07
CA ALA A 163 20.58 -4.76 12.64
C ALA A 163 21.48 -5.28 13.79
N GLU A 164 20.96 -6.18 14.63
CA GLU A 164 21.74 -6.87 15.66
C GLU A 164 22.96 -7.57 15.05
N ARG A 165 22.76 -8.29 13.93
CA ARG A 165 23.83 -9.02 13.21
C ARG A 165 24.78 -8.08 12.50
N GLU A 166 24.26 -7.05 11.81
CA GLU A 166 25.06 -6.11 11.02
C GLU A 166 26.00 -5.29 11.88
N HIS A 167 25.59 -4.94 13.10
CA HIS A 167 26.33 -4.06 14.00
C HIS A 167 26.94 -4.78 15.22
N ASP A 168 26.90 -6.11 15.26
CA ASP A 168 27.38 -6.93 16.39
C ASP A 168 26.78 -6.50 17.76
N LEU A 169 25.46 -6.29 17.80
CA LEU A 169 24.73 -5.78 18.97
C LEU A 169 24.04 -6.91 19.76
N ASP A 170 24.77 -7.66 20.54
CA ASP A 170 24.22 -8.80 21.31
C ASP A 170 22.94 -8.45 22.09
N GLY A 171 21.83 -9.16 21.83
CA GLY A 171 20.55 -9.02 22.50
C GLY A 171 19.75 -7.77 22.17
N PHE A 172 20.09 -7.08 21.07
CA PHE A 172 19.43 -5.83 20.66
C PHE A 172 17.97 -6.03 20.31
N GLN A 173 17.64 -7.10 19.55
CA GLN A 173 16.26 -7.39 19.19
C GLN A 173 15.38 -7.58 20.44
N GLU A 174 15.82 -8.42 21.38
CA GLU A 174 15.09 -8.68 22.63
C GLU A 174 14.92 -7.41 23.47
N GLU A 175 15.99 -6.60 23.57
CA GLU A 175 15.97 -5.30 24.25
C GLU A 175 14.93 -4.37 23.63
N MET A 176 14.96 -4.18 22.29
CA MET A 176 14.01 -3.33 21.59
C MET A 176 12.55 -3.80 21.77
N LEU A 177 12.30 -5.09 21.62
CA LEU A 177 10.94 -5.66 21.78
C LEU A 177 10.38 -5.51 23.19
N SER A 178 11.23 -5.45 24.21
CA SER A 178 10.82 -5.21 25.59
C SER A 178 10.43 -3.74 25.88
N ARG A 179 10.81 -2.79 24.99
CA ARG A 179 10.74 -1.34 25.22
C ARG A 179 9.80 -0.61 24.27
N VAL A 180 9.68 -1.08 23.01
CA VAL A 180 8.83 -0.45 22.02
C VAL A 180 7.35 -0.61 22.35
N TYR A 181 6.57 0.42 22.05
CA TYR A 181 5.13 0.34 22.09
C TYR A 181 4.62 -0.34 20.80
N ARG A 182 3.75 -1.35 20.94
CA ARG A 182 3.08 -2.02 19.83
C ARG A 182 1.76 -1.33 19.56
N GLU A 183 1.66 -0.67 18.42
CA GLU A 183 0.45 0.05 18.02
C GLU A 183 -0.36 -0.83 17.05
N PRO A 184 -1.61 -1.18 17.39
CA PRO A 184 -2.44 -2.03 16.53
C PRO A 184 -2.96 -1.31 15.28
N GLU A 185 -2.91 0.02 15.26
CA GLU A 185 -3.45 0.83 14.15
C GLU A 185 -2.42 1.84 13.63
N GLU A 186 -1.94 1.64 12.40
CA GLU A 186 -0.93 2.49 11.76
C GLU A 186 -1.23 4.01 11.81
N PRO A 187 -2.48 4.49 11.57
CA PRO A 187 -2.78 5.93 11.65
C PRO A 187 -2.58 6.52 13.05
N GLN A 188 -2.84 5.73 14.11
CA GLN A 188 -2.63 6.19 15.48
C GLN A 188 -1.15 6.29 15.83
N MET A 189 -0.34 5.40 15.26
CA MET A 189 1.12 5.44 15.41
C MET A 189 1.71 6.74 14.87
N MET A 190 1.31 7.13 13.65
CA MET A 190 1.77 8.37 13.02
C MET A 190 1.30 9.62 13.80
N ALA A 191 0.03 9.66 14.20
CA ALA A 191 -0.50 10.75 15.03
C ALA A 191 0.23 10.88 16.37
N GLY A 192 0.70 9.77 16.93
CA GLY A 192 1.52 9.74 18.13
C GLY A 192 2.85 10.46 17.96
N VAL A 193 3.53 10.27 16.82
CA VAL A 193 4.78 10.94 16.47
C VAL A 193 4.57 12.41 16.17
N GLU A 194 3.56 12.75 15.36
CA GLU A 194 3.20 14.15 15.05
C GLU A 194 2.93 14.99 16.29
N SER A 195 2.15 14.44 17.22
CA SER A 195 1.82 15.14 18.46
C SER A 195 2.96 15.22 19.48
N GLY A 196 4.08 14.49 19.24
CA GLY A 196 5.19 14.35 20.19
C GLY A 196 4.85 13.49 21.42
N SER A 197 3.74 12.77 21.41
CA SER A 197 3.44 11.77 22.46
C SER A 197 4.28 10.50 22.32
N ARG A 198 4.88 10.29 21.15
CA ARG A 198 5.95 9.36 20.83
C ARG A 198 7.11 10.11 20.21
N ALA A 199 8.33 9.69 20.49
CA ALA A 199 9.51 10.29 19.89
C ALA A 199 9.70 9.89 18.44
N ALA A 200 9.39 8.63 18.11
CA ALA A 200 9.54 8.06 16.78
C ALA A 200 8.72 6.77 16.60
N ALA A 201 8.59 6.35 15.34
CA ALA A 201 8.01 5.07 14.98
C ALA A 201 8.82 4.41 13.85
N PHE A 202 8.87 3.08 13.85
CA PHE A 202 9.47 2.28 12.77
C PHE A 202 8.41 2.10 11.69
N VAL A 203 8.60 2.77 10.55
CA VAL A 203 7.59 2.96 9.52
C VAL A 203 8.18 2.81 8.12
N TYR A 204 7.32 2.70 7.12
CA TYR A 204 7.71 2.83 5.73
C TYR A 204 7.94 4.29 5.36
N ARG A 205 8.82 4.51 4.37
CA ARG A 205 9.18 5.86 3.89
C ARG A 205 7.94 6.67 3.48
N ASN A 206 7.02 6.09 2.71
CA ASN A 206 5.83 6.81 2.28
C ASN A 206 4.99 7.31 3.46
N MET A 207 4.85 6.53 4.53
CA MET A 207 4.08 6.95 5.70
C MET A 207 4.68 8.19 6.36
N ALA A 208 6.00 8.28 6.45
CA ALA A 208 6.66 9.48 6.97
C ALA A 208 6.47 10.68 6.03
N VAL A 209 6.60 10.48 4.71
CA VAL A 209 6.37 11.51 3.69
C VAL A 209 4.94 12.03 3.76
N ASP A 210 3.97 11.15 3.83
CA ASP A 210 2.54 11.45 3.91
C ASP A 210 2.19 12.34 5.10
N HIS A 211 2.88 12.12 6.22
CA HIS A 211 2.67 12.89 7.46
C HIS A 211 3.62 14.09 7.61
N GLY A 212 4.47 14.35 6.59
CA GLY A 212 5.44 15.45 6.63
C GLY A 212 6.48 15.32 7.74
N LEU A 213 6.76 14.08 8.18
CA LEU A 213 7.74 13.79 9.22
C LEU A 213 9.13 13.55 8.62
N PRO A 214 10.20 13.95 9.29
CA PRO A 214 11.55 13.51 8.97
C PRO A 214 11.63 11.98 8.98
N PHE A 215 12.42 11.43 8.05
CA PHE A 215 12.61 9.99 7.90
C PHE A 215 14.08 9.64 7.90
N PHE A 216 14.48 8.76 8.81
CA PHE A 216 15.79 8.13 8.82
C PHE A 216 15.70 6.77 8.15
N GLU A 217 16.17 6.67 6.91
CA GLU A 217 16.18 5.42 6.17
C GLU A 217 17.23 4.46 6.72
N PHE A 218 16.85 3.20 6.92
CA PHE A 218 17.80 2.17 7.31
C PHE A 218 18.74 1.81 6.16
N PRO A 219 19.97 1.34 6.46
CA PRO A 219 20.83 0.72 5.45
C PRO A 219 20.14 -0.42 4.71
N ASP A 220 20.56 -0.65 3.46
CA ASP A 220 20.00 -1.70 2.58
C ASP A 220 20.00 -3.08 3.23
N ALA A 221 20.94 -3.36 4.13
CA ALA A 221 21.00 -4.63 4.84
C ALA A 221 19.74 -4.96 5.67
N TYR A 222 18.90 -3.97 6.02
CA TYR A 222 17.69 -4.19 6.82
C TYR A 222 16.56 -3.18 6.57
N ASN A 223 16.59 -2.43 5.44
CA ASN A 223 15.48 -1.56 5.05
C ASN A 223 14.41 -2.29 4.21
N PHE A 224 14.70 -3.50 3.73
CA PHE A 224 13.83 -4.32 2.88
C PHE A 224 13.46 -3.67 1.53
N ALA A 225 14.20 -2.66 1.07
CA ALA A 225 13.91 -2.00 -0.20
C ALA A 225 14.48 -2.75 -1.42
N GLU A 226 15.58 -3.49 -1.24
CA GLU A 226 16.39 -4.02 -2.31
C GLU A 226 15.99 -5.45 -2.70
N PRO A 227 15.40 -5.68 -3.90
CA PRO A 227 15.05 -7.02 -4.37
C PRO A 227 16.24 -8.00 -4.43
N ASP A 228 17.44 -7.50 -4.73
CA ASP A 228 18.66 -8.31 -4.83
C ASP A 228 19.16 -8.84 -3.46
N LEU A 229 18.64 -8.28 -2.36
CA LEU A 229 18.94 -8.74 -1.00
C LEU A 229 17.89 -9.71 -0.43
N ALA A 230 17.01 -10.26 -1.27
CA ALA A 230 15.94 -11.16 -0.83
C ALA A 230 16.46 -12.34 0.02
N ASP A 231 17.55 -13.01 -0.41
CA ASP A 231 18.14 -14.13 0.33
C ASP A 231 18.74 -13.69 1.69
N HIS A 232 19.24 -12.46 1.77
CA HIS A 232 19.76 -11.90 3.00
C HIS A 232 18.60 -11.59 3.97
N TYR A 233 17.55 -10.92 3.51
CA TYR A 233 16.37 -10.64 4.34
C TYR A 233 15.70 -11.92 4.84
N ALA A 234 15.68 -12.98 4.02
CA ALA A 234 15.11 -14.28 4.37
C ALA A 234 15.84 -15.00 5.53
N THR A 235 16.96 -14.47 6.00
CA THR A 235 17.64 -14.99 7.20
C THR A 235 16.99 -14.54 8.51
N ALA A 236 16.08 -13.55 8.46
CA ALA A 236 15.30 -13.09 9.60
C ALA A 236 13.85 -13.57 9.49
N GLU A 237 13.27 -14.03 10.60
CA GLU A 237 11.92 -14.58 10.63
C GLU A 237 11.15 -14.08 11.87
N PHE A 238 9.84 -13.97 11.73
CA PHE A 238 8.95 -13.72 12.85
C PHE A 238 7.75 -14.67 12.78
N THR A 239 7.42 -15.32 13.90
CA THR A 239 6.23 -16.18 14.00
C THR A 239 5.17 -15.51 14.85
N THR A 240 3.98 -15.28 14.26
CA THR A 240 2.83 -14.68 14.95
C THR A 240 2.31 -15.62 16.04
N GLU A 241 1.85 -15.06 17.17
CA GLU A 241 1.38 -15.83 18.30
C GLU A 241 0.03 -16.51 18.02
N GLU A 242 -0.90 -15.79 17.36
CA GLU A 242 -2.29 -16.26 17.20
C GLU A 242 -2.46 -17.24 16.02
N GLU A 243 -1.85 -16.98 14.87
CA GLU A 243 -2.05 -17.77 13.66
C GLU A 243 -0.95 -18.81 13.43
N SER A 244 0.11 -18.82 14.23
CA SER A 244 1.32 -19.63 14.03
C SER A 244 1.90 -19.48 12.61
N TYR A 245 1.67 -18.29 12.00
CA TYR A 245 2.22 -17.95 10.70
C TYR A 245 3.65 -17.45 10.89
N THR A 246 4.59 -17.97 10.09
CA THR A 246 5.98 -17.50 10.10
C THR A 246 6.21 -16.60 8.90
N ALA A 247 6.40 -15.33 9.14
CA ALA A 247 6.82 -14.35 8.16
C ALA A 247 8.34 -14.42 7.99
N THR A 248 8.82 -14.88 6.85
CA THR A 248 10.23 -14.82 6.46
C THR A 248 10.51 -13.44 5.85
N GLY A 249 11.62 -12.81 6.22
CA GLY A 249 12.01 -11.51 5.70
C GLY A 249 12.14 -11.50 4.18
N ARG A 250 11.62 -10.45 3.54
CA ARG A 250 11.63 -10.29 2.08
C ARG A 250 11.50 -8.82 1.70
N PRO A 251 11.89 -8.44 0.46
CA PRO A 251 11.67 -7.09 -0.02
C PRO A 251 10.21 -6.64 0.12
N ILE A 252 10.02 -5.37 0.41
CA ILE A 252 8.69 -4.75 0.43
C ILE A 252 8.30 -4.52 -1.03
N LEU A 253 7.32 -5.28 -1.52
CA LEU A 253 6.87 -5.17 -2.91
C LEU A 253 5.37 -4.96 -2.92
N TYR A 254 4.96 -3.83 -3.49
CA TYR A 254 3.56 -3.55 -3.77
C TYR A 254 3.19 -4.12 -5.12
N ASN A 255 2.11 -4.86 -5.14
CA ASN A 255 1.56 -5.39 -6.37
C ASN A 255 0.07 -5.10 -6.50
N ALA A 256 -0.38 -5.05 -7.74
CA ALA A 256 -1.77 -4.81 -8.09
C ALA A 256 -2.27 -5.84 -9.10
N THR A 257 -3.55 -6.17 -9.00
CA THR A 257 -4.26 -7.02 -9.96
C THR A 257 -5.70 -6.57 -10.11
N VAL A 258 -6.35 -6.95 -11.21
CA VAL A 258 -7.78 -6.82 -11.38
C VAL A 258 -8.45 -8.12 -10.91
N ASN A 259 -9.53 -7.99 -10.14
CA ASN A 259 -10.32 -9.11 -9.68
C ASN A 259 -11.07 -9.74 -10.88
N ASP A 260 -11.08 -11.06 -11.00
CA ASP A 260 -11.81 -11.77 -12.07
C ASP A 260 -13.32 -11.49 -12.05
N ASP A 261 -13.87 -11.17 -10.87
CA ASP A 261 -15.28 -10.81 -10.66
C ASP A 261 -15.51 -9.28 -10.65
N ALA A 262 -14.58 -8.46 -11.18
CA ALA A 262 -14.68 -6.99 -11.20
C ALA A 262 -15.95 -6.51 -11.94
N ASP A 263 -16.59 -5.47 -11.40
CA ASP A 263 -17.73 -4.80 -12.07
C ASP A 263 -17.25 -3.86 -13.20
N ALA A 264 -16.03 -3.29 -13.07
CA ALA A 264 -15.39 -2.39 -14.03
C ALA A 264 -13.98 -2.86 -14.43
N PRO A 265 -13.84 -4.07 -15.07
CA PRO A 265 -12.53 -4.66 -15.34
C PRO A 265 -11.64 -3.80 -16.27
N ASP A 266 -12.22 -3.12 -17.27
CA ASP A 266 -11.44 -2.26 -18.17
C ASP A 266 -10.86 -1.05 -17.42
N ALA A 267 -11.65 -0.40 -16.55
CA ALA A 267 -11.15 0.69 -15.70
C ALA A 267 -10.12 0.20 -14.67
N GLY A 268 -10.26 -1.03 -14.19
CA GLY A 268 -9.27 -1.69 -13.36
C GLY A 268 -7.94 -1.90 -14.08
N LEU A 269 -7.98 -2.37 -15.34
CA LEU A 269 -6.79 -2.52 -16.18
C LEU A 269 -6.11 -1.18 -16.46
N ASP A 270 -6.90 -0.13 -16.77
CA ASP A 270 -6.38 1.23 -16.96
C ASP A 270 -5.68 1.75 -15.70
N LEU A 271 -6.24 1.48 -14.51
CA LEU A 271 -5.61 1.89 -13.25
C LEU A 271 -4.30 1.13 -12.99
N VAL A 272 -4.25 -0.19 -13.22
CA VAL A 272 -3.02 -0.97 -13.06
C VAL A 272 -1.96 -0.53 -14.06
N ALA A 273 -2.32 -0.27 -15.33
CA ALA A 273 -1.41 0.29 -16.32
C ALA A 273 -0.88 1.67 -15.88
N PHE A 274 -1.76 2.55 -15.39
CA PHE A 274 -1.38 3.86 -14.88
C PHE A 274 -0.34 3.78 -13.75
N LEU A 275 -0.47 2.83 -12.81
CA LEU A 275 0.52 2.63 -11.75
C LEU A 275 1.90 2.25 -12.30
N THR A 276 1.97 1.48 -13.39
CA THR A 276 3.23 1.07 -13.99
C THR A 276 3.89 2.16 -14.85
N GLU A 277 3.09 3.04 -15.42
CA GLU A 277 3.53 4.10 -16.32
C GLU A 277 3.92 5.41 -15.62
N ASN A 278 3.62 5.54 -14.31
CA ASN A 278 3.83 6.77 -13.54
C ASN A 278 4.81 6.62 -12.36
N PRO A 279 6.07 6.15 -12.58
CA PRO A 279 7.04 5.94 -11.50
C PRO A 279 7.36 7.24 -10.73
N ASP A 280 7.45 8.38 -11.42
CA ASP A 280 7.73 9.67 -10.78
C ASP A 280 6.63 10.10 -9.81
N LEU A 281 5.37 9.75 -10.09
CA LEU A 281 4.24 10.01 -9.19
C LEU A 281 4.34 9.16 -7.93
N LEU A 282 4.73 7.89 -8.08
CA LEU A 282 4.90 6.97 -6.96
C LEU A 282 6.09 7.37 -6.07
N ASP A 283 7.20 7.82 -6.67
CA ASP A 283 8.33 8.36 -5.91
C ASP A 283 7.97 9.63 -5.13
N ALA A 284 7.19 10.53 -5.76
CA ALA A 284 6.68 11.72 -5.09
C ALA A 284 5.76 11.39 -3.90
N ALA A 285 5.04 10.27 -3.96
CA ALA A 285 4.26 9.71 -2.85
C ALA A 285 5.11 8.94 -1.82
N GLY A 286 6.44 8.99 -1.93
CA GLY A 286 7.37 8.36 -0.98
C GLY A 286 7.59 6.86 -1.20
N LEU A 287 7.08 6.27 -2.28
CA LEU A 287 7.40 4.89 -2.66
C LEU A 287 8.78 4.83 -3.34
N THR A 288 9.35 3.63 -3.40
CA THR A 288 10.62 3.40 -4.11
C THR A 288 10.31 2.68 -5.41
N VAL A 289 10.75 3.25 -6.54
CA VAL A 289 10.68 2.59 -7.86
C VAL A 289 12.08 2.39 -8.37
N THR A 290 12.50 1.13 -8.46
CA THR A 290 13.84 0.74 -8.92
C THR A 290 13.84 0.39 -10.39
N ASP A 291 15.03 0.30 -11.02
CA ASP A 291 15.18 -0.12 -12.43
C ASP A 291 14.65 -1.55 -12.69
N SER A 292 14.40 -2.34 -11.65
CA SER A 292 13.84 -3.69 -11.72
C SER A 292 12.31 -3.73 -11.67
N LEU A 293 11.65 -2.58 -11.52
CA LEU A 293 10.20 -2.43 -11.49
C LEU A 293 9.74 -1.54 -12.64
N PRO A 294 8.54 -1.74 -13.19
CA PRO A 294 7.56 -2.77 -12.81
C PRO A 294 7.94 -4.19 -13.26
N ARG A 295 7.35 -5.21 -12.63
CA ARG A 295 7.51 -6.62 -13.01
C ARG A 295 6.16 -7.32 -13.08
N SER A 296 5.92 -8.05 -14.14
CA SER A 296 4.71 -8.85 -14.32
C SER A 296 4.87 -10.28 -13.82
N MET A 297 3.81 -10.83 -13.23
CA MET A 297 3.72 -12.23 -12.81
C MET A 297 2.40 -12.84 -13.29
N GLY A 298 2.46 -14.09 -13.72
CA GLY A 298 1.29 -14.80 -14.27
C GLY A 298 0.95 -14.39 -15.70
N THR A 299 -0.33 -14.42 -16.06
CA THR A 299 -0.80 -14.12 -17.43
C THR A 299 -1.35 -12.71 -17.49
N VAL A 300 -0.47 -11.73 -17.55
CA VAL A 300 -0.85 -10.30 -17.58
C VAL A 300 -1.56 -9.98 -18.89
N PRO A 301 -2.72 -9.28 -18.85
CA PRO A 301 -3.42 -8.80 -20.03
C PRO A 301 -2.57 -7.87 -20.88
N GLY A 302 -2.68 -7.99 -22.22
CA GLY A 302 -1.87 -7.21 -23.17
C GLY A 302 -2.16 -5.70 -23.18
N ALA A 303 -3.05 -5.21 -22.35
CA ALA A 303 -3.29 -3.78 -22.13
C ALA A 303 -2.25 -3.15 -21.19
N ILE A 304 -1.51 -3.97 -20.44
CA ILE A 304 -0.47 -3.53 -19.49
C ILE A 304 0.89 -3.84 -20.10
N ASP A 305 1.68 -2.80 -20.36
CA ASP A 305 3.03 -2.92 -20.92
C ASP A 305 4.06 -2.95 -19.76
N VAL A 306 4.69 -4.14 -19.53
CA VAL A 306 5.62 -4.36 -18.40
C VAL A 306 6.79 -5.21 -18.87
#